data_220063d00ed8a8c024c0697104027958
#
_entry.id   220063d00ed8a8c024c0697104027958
#
_cell.length_a   1.000
_cell.length_b   1.000
_cell.length_c   1.000
_cell.angle_alpha   90.00
_cell.angle_beta   90.00
_cell.angle_gamma   90.00
#
_symmetry.space_group_name_H-M   'P 1'
#
loop_
_entity.id
_entity.type
_entity.pdbx_description
1 polymer ?
#
loop_
_entity_poly.entity_id
_entity_poly.type
_entity_poly.pdbx_seq_one_letter_code
_entity_poly.pdbx_strand_id
1 'polypeptide(L)'
;YSWEPGLRGRDTTIELIECLERLRSNFFCSTKFHLRFETFNLEALKEIESWLEIKKIDFLAFNDHMPSILKKIETGQSLARFVERTGLNEEQFITLTKKLKDRKGEVKPAIERLSRRALDSGVPMASHDDETSEKRKFFDKIGCKIAEFPLSEEAINEAATLKNNIIL
;
A
#
# COMPACT_ATOMS: atom_id res chain seq x y z
N TYR A 1 -0.84 -5.23 -2.43
CA TYR A 1 -0.99 -6.25 -1.40
C TYR A 1 -1.92 -5.72 -0.32
N SER A 2 -3.11 -6.28 -0.28
CA SER A 2 -4.20 -5.82 0.58
C SER A 2 -4.45 -6.80 1.73
N TRP A 3 -5.08 -6.29 2.77
CA TRP A 3 -5.71 -7.07 3.84
C TRP A 3 -6.96 -7.83 3.38
N GLU A 4 -7.47 -7.49 2.19
CA GLU A 4 -8.61 -8.16 1.58
C GLU A 4 -8.21 -9.55 1.06
N PRO A 5 -9.05 -10.58 1.22
CA PRO A 5 -8.85 -11.85 0.52
C PRO A 5 -9.06 -11.70 -1.00
N GLY A 6 -8.72 -12.72 -1.76
CA GLY A 6 -8.89 -12.76 -3.21
C GLY A 6 -7.76 -12.10 -3.98
N LEU A 7 -8.07 -11.47 -5.12
CA LEU A 7 -7.08 -11.01 -6.11
C LEU A 7 -5.98 -10.07 -5.59
N ARG A 8 -6.24 -9.33 -4.51
CA ARG A 8 -5.26 -8.43 -3.90
C ARG A 8 -4.65 -9.00 -2.62
N GLY A 9 -5.03 -10.22 -2.27
CA GLY A 9 -4.64 -10.89 -1.04
C GLY A 9 -3.24 -11.51 -1.10
N ARG A 10 -2.92 -12.21 -0.03
CA ARG A 10 -1.61 -12.80 0.21
C ARG A 10 -1.21 -13.81 -0.87
N ASP A 11 -2.06 -14.77 -1.14
CA ASP A 11 -1.70 -15.91 -2.00
C ASP A 11 -1.41 -15.45 -3.43
N THR A 12 -2.26 -14.59 -4.01
CA THR A 12 -2.02 -14.01 -5.34
C THR A 12 -0.75 -13.17 -5.39
N THR A 13 -0.42 -12.44 -4.31
CA THR A 13 0.82 -11.66 -4.26
C THR A 13 2.05 -12.57 -4.26
N ILE A 14 2.03 -13.65 -3.48
CA ILE A 14 3.12 -14.65 -3.46
C ILE A 14 3.28 -15.30 -4.82
N GLU A 15 2.19 -15.80 -5.40
CA GLU A 15 2.20 -16.43 -6.74
C GLU A 15 2.78 -15.49 -7.80
N LEU A 16 2.42 -14.20 -7.76
CA LEU A 16 2.96 -13.20 -8.68
C LEU A 16 4.48 -13.02 -8.51
N ILE A 17 4.97 -12.90 -7.28
CA ILE A 17 6.39 -12.77 -6.99
C ILE A 17 7.16 -14.01 -7.49
N GLU A 18 6.69 -15.21 -7.17
CA GLU A 18 7.32 -16.45 -7.59
C GLU A 18 7.30 -16.62 -9.11
N CYS A 19 6.20 -16.25 -9.76
CA CYS A 19 6.08 -16.26 -11.21
C CYS A 19 7.07 -15.30 -11.87
N LEU A 20 7.18 -14.07 -11.36
CA LEU A 20 8.15 -13.10 -11.86
C LEU A 20 9.59 -13.58 -11.69
N GLU A 21 9.95 -14.15 -10.55
CA GLU A 21 11.29 -14.70 -10.32
C GLU A 21 11.62 -15.83 -11.30
N ARG A 22 10.68 -16.75 -11.49
CA ARG A 22 10.86 -17.89 -12.41
C ARG A 22 11.01 -17.46 -13.88
N LEU A 23 10.28 -16.41 -14.30
CA LEU A 23 10.22 -15.96 -15.68
C LEU A 23 11.20 -14.82 -15.99
N ARG A 24 11.83 -14.21 -15.00
CA ARG A 24 12.64 -12.98 -15.15
C ARG A 24 13.75 -13.13 -16.20
N SER A 25 14.36 -14.30 -16.30
CA SER A 25 15.39 -14.58 -17.31
C SER A 25 14.87 -14.64 -18.75
N ASN A 26 13.56 -14.81 -18.93
CA ASN A 26 12.92 -14.89 -20.24
C ASN A 26 12.38 -13.55 -20.73
N PHE A 27 12.45 -12.50 -19.93
CA PHE A 27 11.97 -11.18 -20.30
C PHE A 27 13.01 -10.41 -21.11
N PHE A 28 12.57 -9.79 -22.21
CA PHE A 28 13.43 -8.92 -23.02
C PHE A 28 13.76 -7.59 -22.35
N CYS A 29 13.04 -7.21 -21.31
CA CYS A 29 13.24 -5.97 -20.56
C CYS A 29 13.50 -6.25 -19.08
N SER A 30 14.17 -5.31 -18.40
CA SER A 30 14.33 -5.37 -16.94
C SER A 30 12.99 -5.15 -16.27
N THR A 31 12.43 -6.21 -15.67
CA THR A 31 11.16 -6.17 -14.96
C THR A 31 11.40 -5.95 -13.48
N LYS A 32 10.72 -4.94 -12.91
CA LYS A 32 10.79 -4.53 -11.53
C LYS A 32 9.46 -4.82 -10.81
N PHE A 33 9.54 -5.21 -9.55
CA PHE A 33 8.37 -5.47 -8.74
C PHE A 33 8.03 -4.26 -7.85
N HIS A 34 6.91 -3.62 -8.17
CA HIS A 34 6.32 -2.54 -7.37
C HIS A 34 5.27 -3.11 -6.44
N LEU A 35 5.54 -3.12 -5.15
CA LEU A 35 4.59 -3.53 -4.13
C LEU A 35 3.81 -2.32 -3.62
N ARG A 36 2.52 -2.23 -3.97
CA ARG A 36 1.58 -1.31 -3.35
C ARG A 36 0.96 -1.97 -2.12
N PHE A 37 1.32 -1.47 -0.96
CA PHE A 37 0.96 -2.02 0.34
C PHE A 37 -0.19 -1.23 0.97
N GLU A 38 -1.30 -1.90 1.23
CA GLU A 38 -2.41 -1.35 2.02
C GLU A 38 -2.02 -1.31 3.50
N THR A 39 -1.98 -0.12 4.09
CA THR A 39 -1.38 0.13 5.40
C THR A 39 -2.05 -0.60 6.56
N PHE A 40 -3.33 -0.99 6.41
CA PHE A 40 -4.04 -1.81 7.36
C PHE A 40 -3.76 -3.33 7.26
N ASN A 41 -2.93 -3.77 6.31
CA ASN A 41 -2.52 -5.17 6.20
C ASN A 41 -1.39 -5.50 7.18
N LEU A 42 -1.68 -5.37 8.46
CA LEU A 42 -0.69 -5.53 9.53
C LEU A 42 -0.10 -6.95 9.61
N GLU A 43 -0.84 -7.95 9.15
CA GLU A 43 -0.37 -9.34 9.12
C GLU A 43 0.75 -9.57 8.10
N ALA A 44 0.83 -8.72 7.07
CA ALA A 44 1.85 -8.81 6.02
C ALA A 44 3.24 -8.29 6.41
N LEU A 45 3.37 -7.59 7.54
CA LEU A 45 4.59 -6.86 7.90
C LEU A 45 5.86 -7.72 7.86
N LYS A 46 5.84 -8.88 8.53
CA LYS A 46 7.00 -9.78 8.58
C LYS A 46 7.39 -10.33 7.22
N GLU A 47 6.40 -10.62 6.40
CA GLU A 47 6.59 -11.13 5.04
C GLU A 47 7.21 -10.05 4.14
N ILE A 48 6.69 -8.81 4.17
CA ILE A 48 7.25 -7.69 3.41
C ILE A 48 8.68 -7.38 3.88
N GLU A 49 8.96 -7.39 5.18
CA GLU A 49 10.32 -7.21 5.72
C GLU A 49 11.28 -8.26 5.15
N SER A 50 10.87 -9.53 5.12
CA SER A 50 11.67 -10.59 4.51
C SER A 50 11.90 -10.35 3.03
N TRP A 51 10.87 -9.93 2.28
CA TRP A 51 11.01 -9.63 0.85
C TRP A 51 11.91 -8.43 0.56
N LEU A 52 11.91 -7.42 1.44
CA LEU A 52 12.83 -6.28 1.36
C LEU A 52 14.28 -6.73 1.59
N GLU A 53 14.51 -7.56 2.61
CA GLU A 53 15.85 -8.08 2.97
C GLU A 53 16.47 -8.89 1.83
N ILE A 54 15.69 -9.77 1.20
CA ILE A 54 16.14 -10.61 0.08
C ILE A 54 15.93 -9.96 -1.31
N LYS A 55 15.62 -8.65 -1.34
CA LYS A 55 15.49 -7.82 -2.55
C LYS A 55 14.47 -8.34 -3.57
N LYS A 56 13.35 -8.88 -3.11
CA LYS A 56 12.22 -9.25 -3.97
C LYS A 56 11.34 -8.05 -4.36
N ILE A 57 11.41 -6.96 -3.61
CA ILE A 57 10.68 -5.73 -3.86
C ILE A 57 11.66 -4.69 -4.40
N ASP A 58 11.36 -4.12 -5.56
CA ASP A 58 12.17 -3.07 -6.18
C ASP A 58 11.63 -1.66 -5.86
N PHE A 59 10.36 -1.56 -5.46
CA PHE A 59 9.68 -0.30 -5.12
C PHE A 59 8.52 -0.56 -4.17
N LEU A 60 8.41 0.21 -3.09
CA LEU A 60 7.36 0.08 -2.07
C LEU A 60 6.50 1.34 -2.02
N ALA A 61 5.20 1.22 -2.26
CA ALA A 61 4.25 2.32 -2.09
C ALA A 61 3.25 2.03 -0.96
N PHE A 62 3.07 3.00 -0.07
CA PHE A 62 2.07 2.95 0.99
C PHE A 62 0.75 3.52 0.51
N ASN A 63 -0.33 2.78 0.71
CA ASN A 63 -1.68 3.21 0.35
C ASN A 63 -2.64 2.99 1.52
N ASP A 64 -3.60 3.90 1.68
CA ASP A 64 -4.64 3.82 2.70
C ASP A 64 -6.02 4.08 2.11
N HIS A 65 -6.74 3.02 1.78
CA HIS A 65 -8.12 3.11 1.34
C HIS A 65 -9.15 3.01 2.48
N MET A 66 -8.72 2.77 3.72
CA MET A 66 -9.63 2.59 4.84
C MET A 66 -10.59 3.76 5.06
N PRO A 67 -10.15 5.04 4.98
CA PRO A 67 -11.07 6.17 5.14
C PRO A 67 -12.20 6.16 4.10
N SER A 68 -11.88 5.91 2.84
CA SER A 68 -12.85 5.88 1.75
C SER A 68 -13.82 4.71 1.86
N ILE A 69 -13.35 3.54 2.32
CA ILE A 69 -14.18 2.35 2.55
C ILE A 69 -15.15 2.60 3.71
N LEU A 70 -14.66 3.14 4.82
CA LEU A 70 -15.50 3.47 5.99
C LEU A 70 -16.58 4.49 5.63
N LYS A 71 -16.23 5.53 4.86
CA LYS A 71 -17.20 6.52 4.38
C LYS A 71 -18.30 5.87 3.55
N LYS A 72 -17.97 4.92 2.66
CA LYS A 72 -18.99 4.19 1.88
C LYS A 72 -19.91 3.37 2.76
N ILE A 73 -19.38 2.67 3.76
CA ILE A 73 -20.17 1.91 4.72
C ILE A 73 -21.12 2.84 5.51
N GLU A 74 -20.60 3.96 6.03
CA GLU A 74 -21.36 4.93 6.83
C GLU A 74 -22.47 5.61 6.03
N THR A 75 -22.23 5.86 4.73
CA THR A 75 -23.21 6.53 3.84
C THR A 75 -24.12 5.56 3.08
N GLY A 76 -24.02 4.25 3.34
CA GLY A 76 -24.84 3.23 2.65
C GLY A 76 -24.58 3.13 1.15
N GLN A 77 -23.39 3.49 0.69
CA GLN A 77 -23.00 3.34 -0.71
C GLN A 77 -22.74 1.87 -1.04
N SER A 78 -22.94 1.50 -2.31
CA SER A 78 -22.75 0.12 -2.78
C SER A 78 -21.34 -0.40 -2.50
N LEU A 79 -21.28 -1.59 -1.92
CA LEU A 79 -20.05 -2.35 -1.68
C LEU A 79 -19.85 -3.48 -2.72
N ALA A 80 -20.65 -3.52 -3.79
CA ALA A 80 -20.66 -4.59 -4.77
C ALA A 80 -19.26 -4.94 -5.33
N ARG A 81 -18.43 -3.94 -5.64
CA ARG A 81 -17.06 -4.16 -6.13
C ARG A 81 -16.14 -4.84 -5.11
N PHE A 82 -16.36 -4.59 -3.82
CA PHE A 82 -15.60 -5.24 -2.75
C PHE A 82 -16.05 -6.68 -2.57
N VAL A 83 -17.36 -6.92 -2.57
CA VAL A 83 -17.99 -8.25 -2.51
C VAL A 83 -17.50 -9.12 -3.67
N GLU A 84 -17.59 -8.63 -4.90
CA GLU A 84 -17.14 -9.36 -6.09
C GLU A 84 -15.64 -9.71 -6.02
N ARG A 85 -14.81 -8.76 -5.64
CA ARG A 85 -13.35 -8.89 -5.62
C ARG A 85 -12.84 -9.81 -4.53
N THR A 86 -13.51 -9.81 -3.37
CA THR A 86 -13.07 -10.53 -2.18
C THR A 86 -13.72 -11.91 -2.03
N GLY A 87 -14.84 -12.14 -2.70
CA GLY A 87 -15.66 -13.33 -2.50
C GLY A 87 -16.40 -13.35 -1.14
N LEU A 88 -16.33 -12.27 -0.37
CA LEU A 88 -17.07 -12.11 0.88
C LEU A 88 -18.48 -11.58 0.57
N ASN A 89 -19.46 -11.90 1.41
CA ASN A 89 -20.69 -11.15 1.38
C ASN A 89 -20.53 -9.77 2.07
N GLU A 90 -21.53 -8.89 1.91
CA GLU A 90 -21.43 -7.51 2.41
C GLU A 90 -21.26 -7.43 3.94
N GLU A 91 -21.98 -8.27 4.69
CA GLU A 91 -21.88 -8.33 6.15
C GLU A 91 -20.48 -8.77 6.62
N GLN A 92 -19.93 -9.79 5.96
CA GLN A 92 -18.57 -10.27 6.23
C GLN A 92 -17.53 -9.20 5.92
N PHE A 93 -17.67 -8.46 4.79
CA PHE A 93 -16.76 -7.38 4.43
C PHE A 93 -16.82 -6.23 5.44
N ILE A 94 -18.02 -5.80 5.86
CA ILE A 94 -18.21 -4.77 6.87
C ILE A 94 -17.60 -5.20 8.21
N THR A 95 -17.82 -6.43 8.62
CA THR A 95 -17.27 -6.98 9.88
C THR A 95 -15.75 -6.98 9.86
N LEU A 96 -15.14 -7.43 8.76
CA LEU A 96 -13.69 -7.41 8.57
C LEU A 96 -13.14 -5.98 8.63
N THR A 97 -13.77 -5.05 7.91
CA THR A 97 -13.37 -3.63 7.89
C THR A 97 -13.41 -3.00 9.28
N LYS A 98 -14.47 -3.25 10.06
CA LYS A 98 -14.59 -2.76 11.44
C LYS A 98 -13.48 -3.31 12.34
N LYS A 99 -13.22 -4.61 12.27
CA LYS A 99 -12.14 -5.25 13.04
C LYS A 99 -10.76 -4.64 12.73
N LEU A 100 -10.51 -4.31 11.47
CA LEU A 100 -9.26 -3.65 11.09
C LEU A 100 -9.21 -2.19 11.55
N LYS A 101 -10.33 -1.46 11.48
CA LYS A 101 -10.45 -0.09 12.00
C LYS A 101 -10.03 0.00 13.47
N ASP A 102 -10.40 -0.99 14.28
CA ASP A 102 -10.07 -1.03 15.72
C ASP A 102 -8.55 -1.10 15.96
N ARG A 103 -7.79 -1.57 14.97
CA ARG A 103 -6.32 -1.65 15.01
C ARG A 103 -5.62 -0.40 14.43
N LYS A 104 -6.34 0.69 14.18
CA LYS A 104 -5.79 1.93 13.60
C LYS A 104 -4.54 2.44 14.33
N GLY A 105 -4.47 2.26 15.65
CA GLY A 105 -3.31 2.69 16.45
C GLY A 105 -2.00 1.97 16.09
N GLU A 106 -2.07 0.79 15.46
CA GLU A 106 -0.91 0.00 15.06
C GLU A 106 -0.36 0.41 13.68
N VAL A 107 -1.16 1.12 12.85
CA VAL A 107 -0.84 1.41 11.44
C VAL A 107 0.38 2.32 11.31
N LYS A 108 0.40 3.45 12.03
CA LYS A 108 1.52 4.39 11.94
C LYS A 108 2.86 3.77 12.38
N PRO A 109 2.96 3.06 13.52
CA PRO A 109 4.16 2.32 13.88
C PRO A 109 4.59 1.28 12.83
N ALA A 110 3.61 0.61 12.19
CA ALA A 110 3.89 -0.36 11.14
C ALA A 110 4.50 0.28 9.90
N ILE A 111 3.95 1.42 9.44
CA ILE A 111 4.48 2.20 8.32
C ILE A 111 5.92 2.65 8.63
N GLU A 112 6.17 3.24 9.80
CA GLU A 112 7.50 3.70 10.22
C GLU A 112 8.52 2.55 10.30
N ARG A 113 8.08 1.36 10.71
CA ARG A 113 8.91 0.16 10.76
C ARG A 113 9.29 -0.33 9.37
N LEU A 114 8.31 -0.47 8.46
CA LEU A 114 8.57 -0.87 7.07
C LEU A 114 9.42 0.15 6.32
N SER A 115 9.21 1.45 6.58
CA SER A 115 10.01 2.51 5.96
C SER A 115 11.49 2.38 6.32
N ARG A 116 11.81 2.14 7.59
CA ARG A 116 13.18 1.89 8.01
C ARG A 116 13.79 0.69 7.30
N ARG A 117 13.05 -0.43 7.22
CA ARG A 117 13.51 -1.62 6.51
C ARG A 117 13.75 -1.38 5.02
N ALA A 118 12.86 -0.63 4.37
CA ALA A 118 13.03 -0.28 2.95
C ALA A 118 14.27 0.62 2.74
N LEU A 119 14.50 1.61 3.62
CA LEU A 119 15.70 2.44 3.59
C LEU A 119 16.98 1.61 3.78
N ASP A 120 17.02 0.74 4.76
CA ASP A 120 18.16 -0.16 5.03
C ASP A 120 18.45 -1.08 3.85
N SER A 121 17.41 -1.50 3.11
CA SER A 121 17.52 -2.34 1.92
C SER A 121 17.81 -1.56 0.62
N GLY A 122 17.80 -0.22 0.68
CA GLY A 122 17.97 0.66 -0.49
C GLY A 122 16.78 0.64 -1.45
N VAL A 123 15.58 0.26 -0.98
CA VAL A 123 14.36 0.22 -1.79
C VAL A 123 13.68 1.58 -1.76
N PRO A 124 13.45 2.23 -2.93
CA PRO A 124 12.74 3.49 -3.00
C PRO A 124 11.29 3.34 -2.55
N MET A 125 10.76 4.42 -1.94
CA MET A 125 9.41 4.42 -1.39
C MET A 125 8.56 5.57 -1.91
N ALA A 126 7.26 5.30 -2.03
CA ALA A 126 6.22 6.28 -2.33
C ALA A 126 5.10 6.27 -1.29
N SER A 127 4.37 7.37 -1.20
CA SER A 127 2.99 7.36 -0.71
C SER A 127 2.05 7.47 -1.89
N HIS A 128 0.92 6.81 -1.80
CA HIS A 128 -0.09 6.76 -2.85
C HIS A 128 -1.38 7.44 -2.36
N ASP A 129 -2.01 8.20 -3.25
CA ASP A 129 -3.28 8.89 -2.97
C ASP A 129 -3.19 9.84 -1.76
N ASP A 130 -2.15 10.68 -1.71
CA ASP A 130 -2.04 11.69 -0.67
C ASP A 130 -3.12 12.76 -0.84
N GLU A 131 -3.94 12.96 0.20
CA GLU A 131 -5.07 13.90 0.20
C GLU A 131 -4.74 15.26 0.82
N THR A 132 -3.72 15.33 1.70
CA THR A 132 -3.36 16.53 2.46
C THR A 132 -1.86 16.77 2.52
N SER A 133 -1.47 18.03 2.80
CA SER A 133 -0.06 18.38 3.03
C SER A 133 0.54 17.66 4.23
N GLU A 134 -0.24 17.44 5.30
CA GLU A 134 0.20 16.73 6.50
C GLU A 134 0.55 15.27 6.18
N LYS A 135 -0.28 14.59 5.39
CA LYS A 135 -0.02 13.22 4.94
C LYS A 135 1.26 13.18 4.12
N ARG A 136 1.44 14.13 3.18
CA ARG A 136 2.67 14.22 2.38
C ARG A 136 3.91 14.47 3.24
N LYS A 137 3.86 15.41 4.20
CA LYS A 137 4.95 15.68 5.15
C LYS A 137 5.32 14.47 5.98
N PHE A 138 4.32 13.75 6.47
CA PHE A 138 4.55 12.52 7.22
C PHE A 138 5.34 11.51 6.39
N PHE A 139 4.91 11.23 5.16
CA PHE A 139 5.58 10.29 4.28
C PHE A 139 6.97 10.76 3.85
N ASP A 140 7.15 12.05 3.56
CA ASP A 140 8.48 12.61 3.29
C ASP A 140 9.45 12.40 4.45
N LYS A 141 9.01 12.66 5.68
CA LYS A 141 9.81 12.52 6.90
C LYS A 141 10.33 11.09 7.10
N ILE A 142 9.57 10.09 6.71
CA ILE A 142 9.95 8.67 6.83
C ILE A 142 10.68 8.13 5.59
N GLY A 143 11.03 8.99 4.64
CA GLY A 143 11.85 8.64 3.48
C GLY A 143 11.09 8.34 2.18
N CYS A 144 9.77 8.50 2.14
CA CYS A 144 9.00 8.38 0.90
C CYS A 144 9.19 9.64 0.04
N LYS A 145 10.14 9.63 -0.88
CA LYS A 145 10.49 10.77 -1.74
C LYS A 145 9.69 10.81 -3.06
N ILE A 146 8.67 9.99 -3.17
CA ILE A 146 7.78 9.93 -4.34
C ILE A 146 6.34 10.09 -3.85
N ALA A 147 5.61 11.03 -4.45
CA ALA A 147 4.17 11.21 -4.31
C ALA A 147 3.49 10.57 -5.53
N GLU A 148 2.82 9.44 -5.35
CA GLU A 148 2.17 8.70 -6.42
C GLU A 148 0.67 8.99 -6.41
N PHE A 149 0.18 9.61 -7.49
CA PHE A 149 -1.21 10.03 -7.67
C PHE A 149 -1.78 10.87 -6.52
N PRO A 150 -1.14 11.99 -6.12
CA PRO A 150 -1.70 12.86 -5.08
C PRO A 150 -3.09 13.38 -5.50
N LEU A 151 -4.05 13.40 -4.57
CA LEU A 151 -5.47 13.66 -4.85
C LEU A 151 -5.90 15.12 -4.67
N SER A 152 -4.99 16.01 -4.24
CA SER A 152 -5.31 17.41 -4.01
C SER A 152 -4.18 18.33 -4.45
N GLU A 153 -4.53 19.58 -4.81
CA GLU A 153 -3.54 20.64 -5.07
C GLU A 153 -2.63 20.89 -3.86
N GLU A 154 -3.18 20.77 -2.66
CA GLU A 154 -2.45 20.93 -1.42
C GLU A 154 -1.33 19.88 -1.29
N ALA A 155 -1.64 18.61 -1.54
CA ALA A 155 -0.65 17.53 -1.51
C ALA A 155 0.40 17.68 -2.62
N ILE A 156 0.01 18.10 -3.82
CA ILE A 156 0.91 18.37 -4.95
C ILE A 156 1.87 19.50 -4.62
N ASN A 157 1.36 20.62 -4.11
CA ASN A 157 2.17 21.79 -3.76
C ASN A 157 3.15 21.47 -2.63
N GLU A 158 2.73 20.67 -1.66
CA GLU A 158 3.63 20.21 -0.60
C GLU A 158 4.72 19.28 -1.15
N ALA A 159 4.38 18.33 -2.02
CA ALA A 159 5.35 17.45 -2.67
C ALA A 159 6.40 18.26 -3.46
N ALA A 160 5.96 19.28 -4.20
CA ALA A 160 6.84 20.19 -4.94
C ALA A 160 7.76 21.00 -3.99
N THR A 161 7.21 21.52 -2.89
CA THR A 161 7.98 22.26 -1.87
C THR A 161 9.06 21.39 -1.24
N LEU A 162 8.74 20.11 -0.96
CA LEU A 162 9.65 19.12 -0.41
C LEU A 162 10.62 18.53 -1.45
N LYS A 163 10.51 18.97 -2.72
CA LYS A 163 11.27 18.45 -3.87
C LYS A 163 11.12 16.93 -4.05
N ASN A 164 9.93 16.43 -3.76
CA ASN A 164 9.60 15.05 -4.03
C ASN A 164 9.28 14.84 -5.52
N ASN A 165 9.55 13.65 -6.04
CA ASN A 165 9.08 13.26 -7.35
C ASN A 165 7.57 13.05 -7.33
N ILE A 166 6.87 13.52 -8.35
CA ILE A 166 5.41 13.38 -8.48
C ILE A 166 5.13 12.49 -9.68
N ILE A 167 4.32 11.46 -9.47
CA ILE A 167 3.78 10.58 -10.51
C ILE A 167 2.27 10.87 -10.61
N LEU A 168 1.80 11.18 -11.83
CA LEU A 168 0.40 11.48 -12.15
C LEU A 168 -0.19 10.45 -13.11
#